data_99cff1e81f655a98e329ecfa0762a0f2
#
_entry.id   99cff1e81f655a98e329ecfa0762a0f2
#
_cell.length_a   1.000
_cell.length_b   1.000
_cell.length_c   1.000
_cell.angle_alpha   90.00
_cell.angle_beta   90.00
_cell.angle_gamma   90.00
#
_symmetry.space_group_name_H-M   'P 1'
#
loop_
_entity.id
_entity.type
_entity.pdbx_description
1 polymer ?
#
loop_
_entity_poly.entity_id
_entity_poly.type
_entity_poly.pdbx_seq_one_letter_code
_entity_poly.pdbx_strand_id
1 'polypeptide(L)'
;MQKKNKAVWGARFKKPTSKIFEDIGSSIDIDKRLFEEDIFASIVHAQMLAKQKIVDKKKCNKIIAGLKKIRNEIRKNKFKFNKKYEDIHMNIEKRLFQIIGGDAGYLHIARSRNDQVITDFNLWIKKASKEIIFNLNGLAKNFLDKSKTNINTIMPGFTHLKNAQPISFAHYLLAYVEMFSRDKKRF
;
A
#
# COMPACT_ATOMS: atom_id res chain seq x y z
N MET A 1 25.66 31.98 -4.77
CA MET A 1 25.99 30.56 -5.13
C MET A 1 24.75 29.68 -4.99
N GLN A 2 24.13 29.31 -6.08
CA GLN A 2 22.97 28.39 -6.07
C GLN A 2 23.44 27.00 -5.57
N LYS A 3 22.91 26.51 -4.45
CA LYS A 3 23.08 25.13 -4.02
C LYS A 3 22.43 24.24 -5.10
N LYS A 4 23.25 23.61 -5.97
CA LYS A 4 22.79 22.59 -6.92
C LYS A 4 22.09 21.49 -6.14
N ASN A 5 20.83 21.23 -6.44
CA ASN A 5 20.06 20.09 -5.91
C ASN A 5 20.78 18.80 -6.30
N LYS A 6 21.56 18.24 -5.39
CA LYS A 6 22.16 16.91 -5.55
C LYS A 6 21.13 15.88 -5.05
N ALA A 7 20.98 14.78 -5.78
CA ALA A 7 20.25 13.62 -5.28
C ALA A 7 20.83 13.18 -3.93
N VAL A 8 20.01 12.65 -3.03
CA VAL A 8 20.40 12.29 -1.66
C VAL A 8 21.60 11.34 -1.64
N TRP A 9 21.65 10.41 -2.61
CA TRP A 9 22.72 9.41 -2.80
C TRP A 9 23.83 9.87 -3.77
N GLY A 10 23.72 11.07 -4.36
CA GLY A 10 24.57 11.56 -5.45
C GLY A 10 25.84 12.30 -5.02
N ALA A 11 26.35 12.11 -3.79
CA ALA A 11 27.48 12.88 -3.27
C ALA A 11 28.77 12.76 -4.11
N ARG A 12 28.96 11.61 -4.78
CA ARG A 12 30.12 11.31 -5.64
C ARG A 12 29.98 11.82 -7.06
N PHE A 13 28.76 12.16 -7.52
CA PHE A 13 28.53 12.61 -8.88
C PHE A 13 28.70 14.13 -9.02
N LYS A 14 29.45 14.55 -10.02
CA LYS A 14 29.67 15.99 -10.32
C LYS A 14 28.53 16.62 -11.09
N LYS A 15 27.77 15.81 -11.86
CA LYS A 15 26.64 16.25 -12.68
C LYS A 15 25.31 15.88 -12.02
N PRO A 16 24.22 16.67 -12.23
CA PRO A 16 22.89 16.28 -11.83
C PRO A 16 22.43 15.05 -12.64
N THR A 17 21.46 14.30 -12.12
CA THR A 17 20.80 13.21 -12.83
C THR A 17 20.11 13.72 -14.10
N SER A 18 20.09 12.91 -15.16
CA SER A 18 19.35 13.24 -16.38
C SER A 18 17.84 13.09 -16.11
N LYS A 19 17.02 13.81 -16.88
CA LYS A 19 15.56 13.69 -16.79
C LYS A 19 15.07 12.26 -17.08
N ILE A 20 15.67 11.60 -18.06
CA ILE A 20 15.37 10.21 -18.41
C ILE A 20 15.64 9.28 -17.21
N PHE A 21 16.75 9.46 -16.51
CA PHE A 21 17.07 8.69 -15.32
C PHE A 21 16.05 8.91 -14.19
N GLU A 22 15.63 10.16 -13.97
CA GLU A 22 14.61 10.50 -12.99
C GLU A 22 13.25 9.90 -13.37
N ASP A 23 12.87 9.90 -14.64
CA ASP A 23 11.60 9.35 -15.13
C ASP A 23 11.56 7.81 -15.03
N ILE A 24 12.68 7.13 -15.34
CA ILE A 24 12.77 5.65 -15.24
C ILE A 24 12.87 5.21 -13.78
N GLY A 25 13.61 5.94 -12.95
CA GLY A 25 13.84 5.58 -11.54
C GLY A 25 12.67 5.92 -10.61
N SER A 26 11.71 6.74 -11.05
CA SER A 26 10.63 7.21 -10.19
C SER A 26 9.48 6.21 -10.11
N SER A 27 9.17 5.73 -8.89
CA SER A 27 8.03 4.86 -8.58
C SER A 27 6.84 5.60 -7.94
N ILE A 28 6.97 6.90 -7.65
CA ILE A 28 5.99 7.68 -6.86
C ILE A 28 4.56 7.64 -7.42
N ASP A 29 4.39 7.53 -8.73
CA ASP A 29 3.05 7.47 -9.34
C ASP A 29 2.30 6.20 -8.92
N ILE A 30 3.01 5.13 -8.55
CA ILE A 30 2.47 3.83 -8.12
C ILE A 30 2.52 3.70 -6.60
N ASP A 31 3.69 3.91 -5.99
CA ASP A 31 3.95 3.59 -4.59
C ASP A 31 3.39 4.61 -3.59
N LYS A 32 2.92 5.78 -4.06
CA LYS A 32 2.16 6.73 -3.21
C LYS A 32 0.98 6.08 -2.48
N ARG A 33 0.50 4.93 -2.95
CA ARG A 33 -0.56 4.14 -2.29
C ARG A 33 -0.10 3.53 -0.96
N LEU A 34 1.21 3.37 -0.75
CA LEU A 34 1.80 2.77 0.44
C LEU A 34 2.01 3.77 1.58
N PHE A 35 1.55 5.01 1.45
CA PHE A 35 1.84 6.06 2.44
C PHE A 35 1.33 5.73 3.85
N GLU A 36 0.20 5.02 3.98
CA GLU A 36 -0.34 4.61 5.28
C GLU A 36 0.58 3.59 5.95
N GLU A 37 1.02 2.60 5.19
CA GLU A 37 1.89 1.52 5.63
C GLU A 37 3.28 2.06 5.99
N ASP A 38 3.86 2.91 5.13
CA ASP A 38 5.16 3.55 5.41
C ASP A 38 5.13 4.40 6.68
N ILE A 39 4.11 5.24 6.83
CA ILE A 39 3.98 6.08 8.04
C ILE A 39 3.75 5.21 9.26
N PHE A 40 2.94 4.16 9.16
CA PHE A 40 2.71 3.23 10.28
C PHE A 40 3.99 2.52 10.70
N ALA A 41 4.71 1.90 9.75
CA ALA A 41 5.96 1.20 10.01
C ALA A 41 7.04 2.17 10.55
N SER A 42 7.12 3.38 9.99
CA SER A 42 8.03 4.43 10.43
C SER A 42 7.75 4.90 11.87
N ILE A 43 6.48 5.01 12.28
CA ILE A 43 6.11 5.32 13.67
C ILE A 43 6.55 4.19 14.62
N VAL A 44 6.31 2.93 14.25
CA VAL A 44 6.72 1.76 15.05
C VAL A 44 8.25 1.71 15.17
N HIS A 45 8.97 1.98 14.07
CA HIS A 45 10.43 2.04 14.06
C HIS A 45 10.95 3.14 15.01
N ALA A 46 10.39 4.36 14.96
CA ALA A 46 10.76 5.45 15.87
C ALA A 46 10.47 5.08 17.34
N GLN A 47 9.36 4.40 17.61
CA GLN A 47 9.05 3.91 18.97
C GLN A 47 10.07 2.88 19.45
N MET A 48 10.49 1.97 18.59
CA MET A 48 11.53 0.98 18.88
C MET A 48 12.86 1.66 19.18
N LEU A 49 13.30 2.64 18.37
CA LEU A 49 14.53 3.39 18.59
C LEU A 49 14.54 4.10 19.96
N ALA A 50 13.39 4.67 20.36
CA ALA A 50 13.23 5.28 21.68
C ALA A 50 13.27 4.26 22.81
N LYS A 51 12.56 3.12 22.65
CA LYS A 51 12.51 2.03 23.65
C LYS A 51 13.88 1.43 23.90
N GLN A 52 14.67 1.24 22.85
CA GLN A 52 16.04 0.72 22.94
C GLN A 52 17.09 1.79 23.31
N LYS A 53 16.67 3.03 23.58
CA LYS A 53 17.56 4.16 23.93
C LYS A 53 18.59 4.48 22.85
N ILE A 54 18.37 4.09 21.59
CA ILE A 54 19.23 4.38 20.44
C ILE A 54 19.11 5.86 20.07
N VAL A 55 17.87 6.40 20.13
CA VAL A 55 17.57 7.81 19.88
C VAL A 55 16.78 8.37 21.07
N ASP A 56 17.04 9.61 21.41
CA ASP A 56 16.35 10.32 22.49
C ASP A 56 14.84 10.33 22.29
N LYS A 57 14.09 10.05 23.36
CA LYS A 57 12.62 9.96 23.35
C LYS A 57 11.96 11.25 22.85
N LYS A 58 12.52 12.44 23.17
CA LYS A 58 11.97 13.73 22.72
C LYS A 58 12.08 13.84 21.19
N LYS A 59 13.21 13.43 20.60
CA LYS A 59 13.42 13.42 19.15
C LYS A 59 12.46 12.42 18.48
N CYS A 60 12.32 11.21 19.01
CA CYS A 60 11.37 10.22 18.48
C CYS A 60 9.92 10.73 18.54
N ASN A 61 9.52 11.41 19.61
CA ASN A 61 8.18 12.00 19.72
C ASN A 61 7.94 13.10 18.67
N LYS A 62 8.94 13.94 18.38
CA LYS A 62 8.86 14.92 17.28
C LYS A 62 8.68 14.24 15.92
N ILE A 63 9.44 13.18 15.66
CA ILE A 63 9.31 12.37 14.43
C ILE A 63 7.89 11.81 14.30
N ILE A 64 7.38 11.18 15.34
CA ILE A 64 6.03 10.59 15.36
C ILE A 64 4.95 11.67 15.12
N ALA A 65 5.07 12.83 15.76
CA ALA A 65 4.15 13.94 15.55
C ALA A 65 4.21 14.46 14.10
N GLY A 66 5.41 14.59 13.54
CA GLY A 66 5.63 14.99 12.14
C GLY A 66 5.02 14.00 11.16
N LEU A 67 5.23 12.69 11.36
CA LEU A 67 4.65 11.63 10.53
C LEU A 67 3.12 11.63 10.57
N LYS A 68 2.51 11.80 11.76
CA LYS A 68 1.04 11.93 11.89
C LYS A 68 0.50 13.15 11.15
N LYS A 69 1.24 14.28 11.18
CA LYS A 69 0.88 15.48 10.42
C LYS A 69 0.92 15.21 8.90
N ILE A 70 1.98 14.58 8.41
CA ILE A 70 2.11 14.20 6.98
C ILE A 70 0.97 13.30 6.55
N ARG A 71 0.63 12.26 7.34
CA ARG A 71 -0.51 11.38 7.07
C ARG A 71 -1.81 12.16 6.89
N ASN A 72 -2.06 13.13 7.75
CA ASN A 72 -3.24 13.98 7.65
C ASN A 72 -3.18 14.93 6.43
N GLU A 73 -2.00 15.41 6.04
CA GLU A 73 -1.83 16.21 4.82
C GLU A 73 -2.16 15.38 3.58
N ILE A 74 -1.71 14.10 3.50
CA ILE A 74 -1.99 13.21 2.38
C ILE A 74 -3.49 12.85 2.32
N ARG A 75 -4.09 12.45 3.44
CA ARG A 75 -5.52 12.11 3.53
C ARG A 75 -6.44 13.27 3.12
N LYS A 76 -6.00 14.50 3.37
CA LYS A 76 -6.75 15.72 3.01
C LYS A 76 -6.40 16.26 1.63
N ASN A 77 -5.63 15.52 0.82
CA ASN A 77 -5.13 15.94 -0.49
C ASN A 77 -4.36 17.28 -0.48
N LYS A 78 -3.71 17.60 0.64
CA LYS A 78 -2.88 18.82 0.81
C LYS A 78 -1.38 18.55 0.63
N PHE A 79 -0.98 17.32 0.47
CA PHE A 79 0.41 16.90 0.24
C PHE A 79 0.72 16.92 -1.25
N LYS A 80 1.86 17.55 -1.63
CA LYS A 80 2.33 17.58 -3.02
C LYS A 80 3.45 16.56 -3.20
N PHE A 81 3.16 15.48 -3.91
CA PHE A 81 4.17 14.51 -4.33
C PHE A 81 5.09 15.12 -5.39
N ASN A 82 6.38 14.81 -5.29
CA ASN A 82 7.39 15.32 -6.21
C ASN A 82 8.20 14.16 -6.79
N LYS A 83 8.15 13.99 -8.11
CA LYS A 83 8.88 12.94 -8.86
C LYS A 83 10.40 12.98 -8.66
N LYS A 84 10.98 14.15 -8.36
CA LYS A 84 12.41 14.28 -8.06
C LYS A 84 12.86 13.52 -6.82
N TYR A 85 11.91 13.07 -5.98
CA TYR A 85 12.19 12.28 -4.78
C TYR A 85 11.95 10.79 -5.00
N GLU A 86 11.96 10.33 -6.23
CA GLU A 86 11.86 8.93 -6.65
C GLU A 86 10.62 8.19 -6.13
N ASP A 87 10.51 8.00 -4.81
CA ASP A 87 9.54 7.13 -4.14
C ASP A 87 8.74 7.87 -3.04
N ILE A 88 7.73 7.18 -2.51
CA ILE A 88 6.90 7.68 -1.40
C ILE A 88 7.74 7.91 -0.13
N HIS A 89 8.69 7.04 0.13
CA HIS A 89 9.51 7.08 1.34
C HIS A 89 10.35 8.36 1.38
N MET A 90 11.00 8.69 0.27
CA MET A 90 11.79 9.93 0.16
C MET A 90 10.91 11.18 0.17
N ASN A 91 9.72 11.13 -0.42
CA ASN A 91 8.75 12.23 -0.35
C ASN A 91 8.34 12.50 1.10
N ILE A 92 8.04 11.46 1.90
CA ILE A 92 7.71 11.56 3.32
C ILE A 92 8.90 12.05 4.14
N GLU A 93 10.10 11.50 3.93
CA GLU A 93 11.31 11.92 4.63
C GLU A 93 11.63 13.40 4.36
N LYS A 94 11.53 13.87 3.13
CA LYS A 94 11.74 15.29 2.78
C LYS A 94 10.70 16.20 3.42
N ARG A 95 9.44 15.78 3.44
CA ARG A 95 8.40 16.55 4.13
C ARG A 95 8.62 16.56 5.64
N LEU A 96 9.01 15.44 6.22
CA LEU A 96 9.35 15.35 7.63
C LEU A 96 10.49 16.32 7.99
N PHE A 97 11.54 16.37 7.18
CA PHE A 97 12.63 17.32 7.34
C PHE A 97 12.16 18.79 7.31
N GLN A 98 11.20 19.12 6.43
CA GLN A 98 10.63 20.47 6.37
C GLN A 98 9.84 20.83 7.65
N ILE A 99 9.25 19.83 8.33
CA ILE A 99 8.42 20.04 9.52
C ILE A 99 9.27 20.12 10.79
N ILE A 100 10.24 19.22 10.96
CA ILE A 100 10.99 19.07 12.22
C ILE A 100 12.50 19.33 12.10
N GLY A 101 13.01 19.69 10.91
CA GLY A 101 14.41 19.98 10.66
C GLY A 101 15.30 18.73 10.75
N GLY A 102 16.55 18.92 11.23
CA GLY A 102 17.58 17.87 11.30
C GLY A 102 17.19 16.61 12.11
N ASP A 103 16.24 16.75 13.04
CA ASP A 103 15.76 15.61 13.82
C ASP A 103 15.12 14.52 12.94
N ALA A 104 14.67 14.85 11.73
CA ALA A 104 14.13 13.89 10.77
C ALA A 104 15.14 12.80 10.36
N GLY A 105 16.44 13.12 10.31
CA GLY A 105 17.47 12.17 9.93
C GLY A 105 17.60 10.96 10.87
N TYR A 106 17.18 11.10 12.13
CA TYR A 106 17.20 9.99 13.08
C TYR A 106 16.23 8.86 12.71
N LEU A 107 15.20 9.11 11.87
CA LEU A 107 14.26 8.08 11.44
C LEU A 107 14.94 6.97 10.62
N HIS A 108 16.03 7.29 9.90
CA HIS A 108 16.71 6.33 9.03
C HIS A 108 17.76 5.47 9.76
N ILE A 109 18.01 5.71 11.04
CA ILE A 109 19.00 4.96 11.83
C ILE A 109 18.61 3.47 11.86
N ALA A 110 19.62 2.60 11.59
CA ALA A 110 19.48 1.13 11.57
C ALA A 110 18.37 0.61 10.62
N ARG A 111 18.12 1.32 9.52
CA ARG A 111 17.07 0.96 8.55
C ARG A 111 17.62 0.95 7.13
N SER A 112 17.47 -0.17 6.43
CA SER A 112 17.69 -0.24 4.99
C SER A 112 16.41 0.21 4.25
N ARG A 113 16.58 0.92 3.12
CA ARG A 113 15.47 1.22 2.22
C ARG A 113 14.79 -0.05 1.71
N ASN A 114 15.56 -1.08 1.44
CA ASN A 114 15.01 -2.36 0.97
C ASN A 114 14.09 -3.02 2.00
N ASP A 115 14.50 -3.03 3.28
CA ASP A 115 13.66 -3.57 4.37
C ASP A 115 12.39 -2.74 4.54
N GLN A 116 12.48 -1.41 4.41
CA GLN A 116 11.35 -0.50 4.46
C GLN A 116 10.33 -0.81 3.38
N VAL A 117 10.76 -0.83 2.12
CA VAL A 117 9.90 -1.06 0.95
C VAL A 117 9.16 -2.40 1.06
N ILE A 118 9.89 -3.48 1.38
CA ILE A 118 9.29 -4.83 1.49
C ILE A 118 8.34 -4.92 2.69
N THR A 119 8.67 -4.29 3.81
CA THR A 119 7.76 -4.27 4.99
C THR A 119 6.45 -3.57 4.64
N ASP A 120 6.51 -2.40 4.02
CA ASP A 120 5.34 -1.61 3.66
C ASP A 120 4.48 -2.33 2.62
N PHE A 121 5.11 -2.94 1.62
CA PHE A 121 4.43 -3.75 0.62
C PHE A 121 3.72 -4.97 1.23
N ASN A 122 4.38 -5.69 2.15
CA ASN A 122 3.76 -6.82 2.85
C ASN A 122 2.59 -6.38 3.75
N LEU A 123 2.69 -5.24 4.42
CA LEU A 123 1.59 -4.68 5.19
C LEU A 123 0.39 -4.35 4.30
N TRP A 124 0.66 -3.74 3.14
CA TRP A 124 -0.37 -3.42 2.15
C TRP A 124 -1.04 -4.68 1.59
N ILE A 125 -0.26 -5.70 1.18
CA ILE A 125 -0.79 -6.99 0.70
C ILE A 125 -1.69 -7.61 1.77
N LYS A 126 -1.22 -7.68 3.01
CA LYS A 126 -2.00 -8.25 4.13
C LYS A 126 -3.34 -7.54 4.34
N LYS A 127 -3.37 -6.23 4.18
CA LYS A 127 -4.60 -5.43 4.28
C LYS A 127 -5.52 -5.68 3.08
N ALA A 128 -4.98 -5.63 1.87
CA ALA A 128 -5.72 -5.87 0.63
C ALA A 128 -6.31 -7.28 0.59
N SER A 129 -5.55 -8.30 0.98
CA SER A 129 -6.04 -9.70 1.06
C SER A 129 -7.21 -9.84 2.03
N LYS A 130 -7.14 -9.20 3.20
CA LYS A 130 -8.27 -9.21 4.15
C LYS A 130 -9.53 -8.58 3.58
N GLU A 131 -9.40 -7.47 2.85
CA GLU A 131 -10.51 -6.79 2.19
C GLU A 131 -11.11 -7.65 1.07
N ILE A 132 -10.27 -8.29 0.25
CA ILE A 132 -10.71 -9.22 -0.80
C ILE A 132 -11.48 -10.40 -0.18
N ILE A 133 -10.94 -11.04 0.88
CA ILE A 133 -11.62 -12.14 1.58
C ILE A 133 -12.98 -11.69 2.13
N PHE A 134 -13.06 -10.50 2.72
CA PHE A 134 -14.31 -9.95 3.22
C PHE A 134 -15.35 -9.80 2.09
N ASN A 135 -14.95 -9.22 0.96
CA ASN A 135 -15.81 -9.01 -0.19
C ASN A 135 -16.25 -10.34 -0.85
N LEU A 136 -15.34 -11.32 -0.97
CA LEU A 136 -15.66 -12.67 -1.47
C LEU A 136 -16.67 -13.38 -0.57
N ASN A 137 -16.58 -13.25 0.76
CA ASN A 137 -17.58 -13.79 1.69
C ASN A 137 -18.96 -13.14 1.48
N GLY A 138 -19.00 -11.82 1.31
CA GLY A 138 -20.24 -11.09 1.03
C GLY A 138 -20.88 -11.55 -0.28
N LEU A 139 -20.06 -11.67 -1.33
CA LEU A 139 -20.51 -12.12 -2.65
C LEU A 139 -21.04 -13.57 -2.60
N ALA A 140 -20.27 -14.48 -2.00
CA ALA A 140 -20.68 -15.88 -1.84
C ALA A 140 -22.00 -16.02 -1.07
N LYS A 141 -22.17 -15.22 0.00
CA LYS A 141 -23.42 -15.18 0.77
C LYS A 141 -24.60 -14.73 -0.09
N ASN A 142 -24.46 -13.66 -0.88
CA ASN A 142 -25.51 -13.15 -1.75
C ASN A 142 -25.92 -14.19 -2.81
N PHE A 143 -24.95 -14.90 -3.39
CA PHE A 143 -25.23 -15.99 -4.34
C PHE A 143 -25.95 -17.15 -3.66
N LEU A 144 -25.53 -17.53 -2.46
CA LEU A 144 -26.18 -18.59 -1.68
C LEU A 144 -27.63 -18.23 -1.31
N ASP A 145 -27.87 -17.00 -0.84
CA ASP A 145 -29.21 -16.54 -0.47
C ASP A 145 -30.13 -16.46 -1.71
N LYS A 146 -29.59 -16.03 -2.86
CA LYS A 146 -30.31 -16.05 -4.14
C LYS A 146 -30.60 -17.46 -4.61
N SER A 147 -29.70 -18.42 -4.41
CA SER A 147 -29.92 -19.82 -4.81
C SER A 147 -31.05 -20.47 -4.02
N LYS A 148 -31.18 -20.20 -2.72
CA LYS A 148 -32.25 -20.74 -1.87
C LYS A 148 -33.65 -20.39 -2.39
N THR A 149 -33.83 -19.20 -2.95
CA THR A 149 -35.13 -18.73 -3.47
C THR A 149 -35.39 -19.19 -4.91
N ASN A 150 -34.41 -19.85 -5.56
CA ASN A 150 -34.50 -20.27 -6.97
C ASN A 150 -34.20 -21.75 -7.19
N ILE A 151 -34.48 -22.59 -6.18
CA ILE A 151 -34.21 -24.04 -6.27
C ILE A 151 -35.01 -24.68 -7.43
N ASN A 152 -36.26 -24.28 -7.60
CA ASN A 152 -37.16 -24.79 -8.60
C ASN A 152 -37.20 -23.96 -9.91
N THR A 153 -36.36 -22.92 -10.02
CA THR A 153 -36.27 -22.11 -11.25
C THR A 153 -35.43 -22.86 -12.27
N ILE A 154 -36.05 -23.41 -13.31
CA ILE A 154 -35.39 -24.17 -14.37
C ILE A 154 -34.88 -23.22 -15.45
N MET A 155 -33.67 -23.47 -15.93
CA MET A 155 -33.04 -22.75 -17.04
C MET A 155 -32.27 -23.73 -17.95
N PRO A 156 -32.05 -23.38 -19.24
CA PRO A 156 -31.21 -24.19 -20.11
C PRO A 156 -29.73 -24.13 -19.67
N GLY A 157 -29.10 -25.28 -19.58
CA GLY A 157 -27.64 -25.38 -19.59
C GLY A 157 -27.12 -25.29 -21.01
N PHE A 158 -25.88 -24.84 -21.20
CA PHE A 158 -25.28 -24.66 -22.52
C PHE A 158 -23.97 -25.42 -22.63
N THR A 159 -23.70 -26.00 -23.79
CA THR A 159 -22.40 -26.51 -24.23
C THR A 159 -22.16 -26.01 -25.65
N HIS A 160 -20.96 -25.48 -25.93
CA HIS A 160 -20.61 -24.92 -27.24
C HIS A 160 -21.63 -23.93 -27.79
N LEU A 161 -22.20 -23.07 -26.90
CA LEU A 161 -23.24 -22.08 -27.21
C LEU A 161 -24.58 -22.70 -27.71
N LYS A 162 -24.80 -24.02 -27.52
CA LYS A 162 -26.04 -24.73 -27.83
C LYS A 162 -26.70 -25.20 -26.55
N ASN A 163 -28.04 -25.28 -26.59
CA ASN A 163 -28.82 -25.84 -25.49
C ASN A 163 -28.40 -27.28 -25.21
N ALA A 164 -28.16 -27.57 -23.94
CA ALA A 164 -27.86 -28.91 -23.45
C ALA A 164 -28.96 -29.37 -22.46
N GLN A 165 -28.57 -29.94 -21.30
CA GLN A 165 -29.53 -30.37 -20.28
C GLN A 165 -30.20 -29.19 -19.56
N PRO A 166 -31.42 -29.33 -19.03
CA PRO A 166 -32.01 -28.37 -18.11
C PRO A 166 -31.23 -28.39 -16.77
N ILE A 167 -31.04 -27.22 -16.19
CA ILE A 167 -30.41 -27.05 -14.86
C ILE A 167 -31.27 -26.11 -14.02
N SER A 168 -31.14 -26.15 -12.69
CA SER A 168 -31.74 -25.10 -11.85
C SER A 168 -30.83 -23.85 -11.77
N PHE A 169 -31.46 -22.70 -11.67
CA PHE A 169 -30.72 -21.46 -11.47
C PHE A 169 -29.93 -21.49 -10.15
N ALA A 170 -30.47 -22.19 -9.13
CA ALA A 170 -29.73 -22.42 -7.90
C ALA A 170 -28.41 -23.18 -8.13
N HIS A 171 -28.47 -24.29 -8.92
CA HIS A 171 -27.26 -25.07 -9.25
C HIS A 171 -26.20 -24.20 -9.97
N TYR A 172 -26.64 -23.39 -10.93
CA TYR A 172 -25.76 -22.44 -11.61
C TYR A 172 -25.10 -21.47 -10.65
N LEU A 173 -25.83 -20.86 -9.70
CA LEU A 173 -25.27 -19.93 -8.72
C LEU A 173 -24.30 -20.60 -7.73
N LEU A 174 -24.60 -21.84 -7.32
CA LEU A 174 -23.74 -22.60 -6.41
C LEU A 174 -22.37 -22.92 -7.00
N ALA A 175 -22.26 -23.11 -8.32
CA ALA A 175 -20.97 -23.27 -8.99
C ALA A 175 -20.03 -22.08 -8.74
N TYR A 176 -20.57 -20.85 -8.74
CA TYR A 176 -19.79 -19.65 -8.42
C TYR A 176 -19.43 -19.57 -6.93
N VAL A 177 -20.32 -20.00 -6.02
CA VAL A 177 -19.99 -20.07 -4.58
C VAL A 177 -18.78 -20.97 -4.36
N GLU A 178 -18.69 -22.11 -5.05
CA GLU A 178 -17.52 -23.00 -4.99
C GLU A 178 -16.25 -22.33 -5.57
N MET A 179 -16.38 -21.55 -6.65
CA MET A 179 -15.25 -20.78 -7.20
C MET A 179 -14.76 -19.75 -6.18
N PHE A 180 -15.64 -18.94 -5.61
CA PHE A 180 -15.27 -17.93 -4.60
C PHE A 180 -14.66 -18.57 -3.34
N SER A 181 -15.13 -19.75 -2.94
CA SER A 181 -14.57 -20.50 -1.82
C SER A 181 -13.12 -20.95 -2.07
N ARG A 182 -12.80 -21.35 -3.31
CA ARG A 182 -11.42 -21.67 -3.70
C ARG A 182 -10.54 -20.44 -3.77
N ASP A 183 -11.04 -19.32 -4.32
CA ASP A 183 -10.31 -18.07 -4.41
C ASP A 183 -9.98 -17.52 -3.02
N LYS A 184 -10.95 -17.56 -2.10
CA LYS A 184 -10.70 -17.16 -0.70
C LYS A 184 -9.56 -17.92 -0.02
N LYS A 185 -9.33 -19.19 -0.36
CA LYS A 185 -8.24 -20.01 0.19
C LYS A 185 -6.86 -19.62 -0.37
N ARG A 186 -6.82 -18.90 -1.51
CA ARG A 186 -5.57 -18.44 -2.14
C ARG A 186 -5.08 -17.11 -1.57
N PHE A 187 -5.98 -16.29 -1.02
CA PHE A 187 -5.67 -15.03 -0.34
C PHE A 187 -5.42 -15.23 1.16
#